data_93a1989880bd315cfcbfa92dc343de52
#
_entry.id   93a1989880bd315cfcbfa92dc343de52
#
_cell.length_a   1.000
_cell.length_b   1.000
_cell.length_c   1.000
_cell.angle_alpha   90.00
_cell.angle_beta   90.00
_cell.angle_gamma   90.00
#
_symmetry.space_group_name_H-M   'P 1'
#
loop_
_entity.id
_entity.type
_entity.pdbx_description
1 polymer ?
#
loop_
_entity_poly.entity_id
_entity_poly.type
_entity_poly.pdbx_seq_one_letter_code
_entity_poly.pdbx_strand_id
1 'polypeptide(L)'
;LPFAERIIDEFLGQADKLRTSYSRSEIRITISSLMSVSHFALPAALMEFRQTYPNVLVEIREGVGNSIQENVRNGLVDFGIGNAEKTMPGITIESIMEETFFVVLPQHHPLAKHDVLQLRDLINTPLISMPVESGLRRFIDSAAAKAGIKLTHSVVTNQYSSLFSFIANGLGISIVPSSVVPPTDENVFVVRPLTPSINRRICVMYLSDRPLNVVCEAFLRTLRPLLINATGYNQKPFPHPNL
;
A
#
# COMPACT_ATOMS: atom_id res chain seq x y z
N LEU A 1 21.87 -31.25 50.09
CA LEU A 1 21.10 -29.99 50.26
C LEU A 1 21.67 -28.84 49.48
N PRO A 2 22.95 -28.40 49.56
CA PRO A 2 23.41 -27.18 48.87
C PRO A 2 23.36 -27.25 47.33
N PHE A 3 23.41 -28.46 46.76
CA PHE A 3 23.35 -28.68 45.31
C PHE A 3 21.93 -28.50 44.76
N ALA A 4 20.92 -28.95 45.50
CA ALA A 4 19.53 -28.81 45.10
C ALA A 4 19.05 -27.32 45.21
N GLU A 5 19.49 -26.62 46.23
CA GLU A 5 19.22 -25.17 46.41
C GLU A 5 19.81 -24.38 45.25
N ARG A 6 21.04 -24.67 44.84
CA ARG A 6 21.68 -24.00 43.70
C ARG A 6 20.97 -24.22 42.36
N ILE A 7 20.43 -25.42 42.11
CA ILE A 7 19.64 -25.72 40.92
C ILE A 7 18.31 -24.94 40.94
N ILE A 8 17.67 -24.88 42.11
CA ILE A 8 16.42 -24.16 42.29
C ILE A 8 16.65 -22.65 42.07
N ASP A 9 17.69 -22.06 42.65
CA ASP A 9 18.04 -20.66 42.48
C ASP A 9 18.41 -20.32 41.05
N GLU A 10 19.13 -21.19 40.34
CA GLU A 10 19.47 -21.02 38.95
C GLU A 10 18.24 -21.13 38.03
N PHE A 11 17.33 -22.06 38.34
CA PHE A 11 16.05 -22.18 37.62
C PHE A 11 15.14 -21.00 37.87
N LEU A 12 15.02 -20.52 39.11
CA LEU A 12 14.23 -19.34 39.45
C LEU A 12 14.83 -18.07 38.79
N GLY A 13 16.15 -17.94 38.80
CA GLY A 13 16.85 -16.86 38.13
C GLY A 13 16.67 -16.85 36.59
N GLN A 14 16.64 -18.05 35.98
CA GLN A 14 16.32 -18.20 34.55
C GLN A 14 14.84 -17.92 34.25
N ALA A 15 13.93 -18.37 35.11
CA ALA A 15 12.51 -18.11 35.01
C ALA A 15 12.19 -16.60 35.15
N ASP A 16 12.87 -15.90 36.06
CA ASP A 16 12.76 -14.45 36.23
C ASP A 16 13.34 -13.68 35.03
N LYS A 17 14.46 -14.13 34.46
CA LYS A 17 15.00 -13.55 33.21
C LYS A 17 14.07 -13.75 32.05
N LEU A 18 13.44 -14.92 31.92
CA LEU A 18 12.41 -15.16 30.89
C LEU A 18 11.18 -14.27 31.13
N ARG A 19 10.71 -14.16 32.37
CA ARG A 19 9.57 -13.32 32.75
C ARG A 19 9.84 -11.84 32.50
N THR A 20 11.06 -11.37 32.78
CA THR A 20 11.48 -9.98 32.53
C THR A 20 11.69 -9.72 31.03
N SER A 21 12.13 -10.72 30.29
CA SER A 21 12.24 -10.67 28.84
C SER A 21 10.85 -10.70 28.16
N TYR A 22 9.90 -11.48 28.69
CA TYR A 22 8.50 -11.47 28.25
C TYR A 22 7.77 -10.17 28.59
N SER A 23 8.03 -9.55 29.73
CA SER A 23 7.45 -8.25 30.10
C SER A 23 8.07 -7.07 29.33
N ARG A 24 9.20 -7.27 28.64
CA ARG A 24 9.87 -6.34 27.73
C ARG A 24 9.75 -6.72 26.25
N SER A 25 9.09 -7.82 25.89
CA SER A 25 8.82 -8.09 24.49
C SER A 25 7.79 -7.07 24.02
N GLU A 26 8.27 -6.02 23.38
CA GLU A 26 7.43 -5.12 22.60
C GLU A 26 6.59 -6.00 21.68
N ILE A 27 5.27 -5.93 21.83
CA ILE A 27 4.38 -6.60 20.90
C ILE A 27 4.65 -5.94 19.55
N ARG A 28 5.10 -6.74 18.59
CA ARG A 28 5.44 -6.26 17.25
C ARG A 28 4.50 -6.88 16.24
N ILE A 29 4.06 -6.08 15.28
CA ILE A 29 3.46 -6.55 14.03
C ILE A 29 4.30 -6.05 12.86
N THR A 30 4.58 -6.95 11.93
CA THR A 30 5.36 -6.64 10.71
C THR A 30 4.47 -6.81 9.49
N ILE A 31 4.35 -5.77 8.70
CA ILE A 31 3.43 -5.68 7.55
C ILE A 31 4.25 -5.47 6.28
N SER A 32 4.00 -6.26 5.24
CA SER A 32 4.46 -5.92 3.89
C SER A 32 3.35 -5.23 3.12
N SER A 33 3.60 -4.06 2.54
CA SER A 33 2.55 -3.24 1.95
C SER A 33 2.95 -2.64 0.62
N LEU A 34 1.97 -2.50 -0.29
CA LEU A 34 2.14 -1.64 -1.45
C LEU A 34 2.40 -0.21 -1.00
N MET A 35 3.31 0.48 -1.68
CA MET A 35 3.63 1.89 -1.43
C MET A 35 2.38 2.78 -1.47
N SER A 36 1.43 2.51 -2.36
CA SER A 36 0.16 3.26 -2.43
C SER A 36 -0.69 3.10 -1.17
N VAL A 37 -0.71 1.91 -0.57
CA VAL A 37 -1.45 1.63 0.68
C VAL A 37 -0.74 2.27 1.86
N SER A 38 0.60 2.18 1.90
CA SER A 38 1.43 2.82 2.95
C SER A 38 1.28 4.34 2.96
N HIS A 39 1.20 4.95 1.78
CA HIS A 39 1.09 6.39 1.64
C HIS A 39 -0.29 6.92 2.07
N PHE A 40 -1.34 6.15 1.84
CA PHE A 40 -2.72 6.62 1.97
C PHE A 40 -3.43 6.07 3.22
N ALA A 41 -3.63 4.75 3.32
CA ALA A 41 -4.50 4.16 4.33
C ALA A 41 -3.79 3.87 5.65
N LEU A 42 -2.50 3.49 5.61
CA LEU A 42 -1.76 3.11 6.81
C LEU A 42 -1.58 4.25 7.82
N PRO A 43 -1.33 5.52 7.45
CA PRO A 43 -1.18 6.59 8.44
C PRO A 43 -2.42 6.77 9.32
N ALA A 44 -3.61 6.79 8.71
CA ALA A 44 -4.86 6.91 9.43
C ALA A 44 -5.16 5.68 10.29
N ALA A 45 -4.92 4.48 9.74
CA ALA A 45 -5.08 3.24 10.48
C ALA A 45 -4.17 3.16 11.70
N LEU A 46 -2.91 3.58 11.56
CA LEU A 46 -1.95 3.61 12.65
C LEU A 46 -2.34 4.61 13.73
N MET A 47 -2.83 5.78 13.33
CA MET A 47 -3.26 6.81 14.27
C MET A 47 -4.44 6.31 15.12
N GLU A 48 -5.43 5.67 14.52
CA GLU A 48 -6.56 5.08 15.22
C GLU A 48 -6.16 3.86 16.06
N PHE A 49 -5.38 2.96 15.49
CA PHE A 49 -4.90 1.75 16.17
C PHE A 49 -4.10 2.06 17.44
N ARG A 50 -3.24 3.07 17.42
CA ARG A 50 -2.42 3.47 18.55
C ARG A 50 -3.23 3.99 19.75
N GLN A 51 -4.46 4.43 19.56
CA GLN A 51 -5.33 4.84 20.67
C GLN A 51 -5.66 3.65 21.58
N THR A 52 -5.80 2.45 21.01
CA THR A 52 -6.11 1.22 21.75
C THR A 52 -4.86 0.40 22.07
N TYR A 53 -3.84 0.47 21.20
CA TYR A 53 -2.62 -0.34 21.30
C TYR A 53 -1.35 0.53 21.27
N PRO A 54 -1.13 1.42 22.26
CA PRO A 54 -0.04 2.41 22.22
C PRO A 54 1.37 1.80 22.26
N ASN A 55 1.52 0.60 22.82
CA ASN A 55 2.81 -0.07 23.03
C ASN A 55 3.14 -1.10 21.94
N VAL A 56 2.36 -1.18 20.87
CA VAL A 56 2.65 -2.09 19.74
C VAL A 56 3.60 -1.40 18.77
N LEU A 57 4.74 -2.03 18.51
CA LEU A 57 5.63 -1.63 17.43
C LEU A 57 5.07 -2.15 16.10
N VAL A 58 4.83 -1.25 15.17
CA VAL A 58 4.42 -1.59 13.79
C VAL A 58 5.58 -1.34 12.86
N GLU A 59 6.09 -2.42 12.24
CA GLU A 59 7.11 -2.36 11.20
C GLU A 59 6.45 -2.51 9.83
N ILE A 60 6.71 -1.56 8.92
CA ILE A 60 6.16 -1.58 7.56
C ILE A 60 7.31 -1.81 6.59
N ARG A 61 7.17 -2.83 5.75
CA ARG A 61 8.08 -3.14 4.64
C ARG A 61 7.35 -2.85 3.33
N GLU A 62 7.67 -1.71 2.75
CA GLU A 62 7.13 -1.36 1.45
C GLU A 62 7.70 -2.24 0.35
N GLY A 63 6.85 -2.64 -0.58
CA GLY A 63 7.24 -3.53 -1.67
C GLY A 63 6.30 -3.47 -2.86
N VAL A 64 6.61 -4.31 -3.82
CA VAL A 64 5.81 -4.55 -5.02
C VAL A 64 5.11 -5.91 -4.90
N GLY A 65 4.05 -6.14 -5.68
CA GLY A 65 3.17 -7.30 -5.51
C GLY A 65 3.89 -8.64 -5.26
N ASN A 66 4.91 -8.96 -6.06
CA ASN A 66 5.65 -10.22 -5.90
C ASN A 66 6.47 -10.29 -4.61
N SER A 67 7.16 -9.19 -4.25
CA SER A 67 7.95 -9.16 -3.00
C SER A 67 7.08 -9.22 -1.75
N ILE A 68 5.87 -8.68 -1.80
CA ILE A 68 4.90 -8.80 -0.70
C ILE A 68 4.51 -10.25 -0.49
N GLN A 69 4.18 -10.97 -1.57
CA GLN A 69 3.84 -12.39 -1.52
C GLN A 69 5.01 -13.24 -1.03
N GLU A 70 6.22 -12.95 -1.47
CA GLU A 70 7.44 -13.63 -1.00
C GLU A 70 7.72 -13.38 0.47
N ASN A 71 7.55 -12.14 0.95
CA ASN A 71 7.71 -11.81 2.36
C ASN A 71 6.71 -12.60 3.23
N VAL A 72 5.46 -12.72 2.80
CA VAL A 72 4.45 -13.54 3.48
C VAL A 72 4.85 -15.02 3.45
N ARG A 73 5.18 -15.57 2.27
CA ARG A 73 5.53 -16.97 2.09
C ARG A 73 6.72 -17.39 2.95
N ASN A 74 7.70 -16.52 3.07
CA ASN A 74 8.92 -16.77 3.84
C ASN A 74 8.74 -16.47 5.35
N GLY A 75 7.53 -16.08 5.80
CA GLY A 75 7.26 -15.75 7.20
C GLY A 75 8.01 -14.52 7.70
N LEU A 76 8.47 -13.65 6.79
CA LEU A 76 9.21 -12.43 7.12
C LEU A 76 8.31 -11.30 7.62
N VAL A 77 7.01 -11.46 7.46
CA VAL A 77 5.95 -10.53 7.91
C VAL A 77 4.76 -11.33 8.43
N ASP A 78 3.96 -10.72 9.28
CA ASP A 78 2.74 -11.32 9.80
C ASP A 78 1.65 -11.38 8.72
N PHE A 79 1.56 -10.34 7.89
CA PHE A 79 0.67 -10.30 6.73
C PHE A 79 1.16 -9.30 5.68
N GLY A 80 0.63 -9.45 4.47
CA GLY A 80 0.87 -8.57 3.34
C GLY A 80 -0.40 -7.85 2.90
N ILE A 81 -0.27 -6.63 2.37
CA ILE A 81 -1.37 -5.86 1.75
C ILE A 81 -0.94 -5.49 0.34
N GLY A 82 -1.61 -6.05 -0.64
CA GLY A 82 -1.22 -5.85 -2.02
C GLY A 82 -2.21 -6.41 -3.04
N ASN A 83 -1.82 -6.35 -4.31
CA ASN A 83 -2.56 -7.02 -5.35
C ASN A 83 -2.11 -8.49 -5.45
N ALA A 84 -3.06 -9.39 -5.51
CA ALA A 84 -2.83 -10.80 -5.79
C ALA A 84 -3.55 -11.17 -7.09
N GLU A 85 -2.76 -11.48 -8.12
CA GLU A 85 -3.30 -11.92 -9.41
C GLU A 85 -3.59 -13.42 -9.43
N LYS A 86 -2.87 -14.19 -8.63
CA LYS A 86 -2.95 -15.66 -8.57
C LYS A 86 -2.98 -16.15 -7.13
N THR A 87 -3.68 -17.24 -6.94
CA THR A 87 -3.61 -18.03 -5.70
C THR A 87 -2.20 -18.64 -5.58
N MET A 88 -1.63 -18.59 -4.39
CA MET A 88 -0.34 -19.23 -4.08
C MET A 88 -0.57 -20.33 -3.02
N PRO A 89 0.00 -21.53 -3.21
CA PRO A 89 -0.06 -22.56 -2.19
C PRO A 89 0.51 -22.06 -0.86
N GLY A 90 -0.17 -22.34 0.25
CA GLY A 90 0.25 -21.95 1.59
C GLY A 90 -0.03 -20.51 1.98
N ILE A 91 -0.66 -19.72 1.10
CA ILE A 91 -1.07 -18.34 1.39
C ILE A 91 -2.59 -18.21 1.28
N THR A 92 -3.20 -17.69 2.33
CA THR A 92 -4.58 -17.24 2.32
C THR A 92 -4.64 -15.83 1.76
N ILE A 93 -5.55 -15.59 0.81
CA ILE A 93 -5.74 -14.31 0.13
C ILE A 93 -7.18 -13.87 0.33
N GLU A 94 -7.36 -12.75 1.02
CA GLU A 94 -8.66 -12.13 1.24
C GLU A 94 -8.78 -10.83 0.45
N SER A 95 -9.73 -10.75 -0.47
CA SER A 95 -10.01 -9.50 -1.20
C SER A 95 -10.67 -8.49 -0.28
N ILE A 96 -10.17 -7.25 -0.27
CA ILE A 96 -10.74 -6.16 0.52
C ILE A 96 -11.56 -5.25 -0.38
N MET A 97 -10.98 -4.79 -1.50
CA MET A 97 -11.59 -3.79 -2.36
C MET A 97 -11.08 -3.88 -3.80
N GLU A 98 -11.83 -3.30 -4.71
CA GLU A 98 -11.37 -2.90 -6.04
C GLU A 98 -10.96 -1.43 -6.04
N GLU A 99 -9.82 -1.12 -6.65
CA GLU A 99 -9.27 0.20 -6.76
C GLU A 99 -9.16 0.61 -8.22
N THR A 100 -9.73 1.77 -8.56
CA THR A 100 -9.76 2.34 -9.91
C THR A 100 -8.57 3.25 -10.15
N PHE A 101 -8.12 3.36 -11.40
CA PHE A 101 -7.04 4.23 -11.83
C PHE A 101 -7.56 5.51 -12.48
N PHE A 102 -6.83 6.60 -12.26
CA PHE A 102 -7.10 7.91 -12.79
C PHE A 102 -5.87 8.46 -13.53
N VAL A 103 -6.11 9.35 -14.48
CA VAL A 103 -5.06 10.16 -15.10
C VAL A 103 -4.87 11.42 -14.29
N VAL A 104 -3.64 11.69 -13.88
CA VAL A 104 -3.24 12.96 -13.25
C VAL A 104 -2.40 13.74 -14.26
N LEU A 105 -2.78 14.99 -14.48
CA LEU A 105 -2.16 15.85 -15.47
C LEU A 105 -2.05 17.29 -14.95
N PRO A 106 -1.12 18.11 -15.50
CA PRO A 106 -1.05 19.52 -15.17
C PRO A 106 -2.34 20.26 -15.57
N GLN A 107 -2.73 21.29 -14.81
CA GLN A 107 -3.94 22.06 -15.07
C GLN A 107 -4.04 22.58 -16.51
N HIS A 108 -2.93 23.04 -17.06
CA HIS A 108 -2.89 23.63 -18.41
C HIS A 108 -2.66 22.61 -19.54
N HIS A 109 -2.67 21.31 -19.22
CA HIS A 109 -2.50 20.27 -20.23
C HIS A 109 -3.69 20.25 -21.21
N PRO A 110 -3.48 20.07 -22.54
CA PRO A 110 -4.58 20.05 -23.51
C PRO A 110 -5.69 19.05 -23.20
N LEU A 111 -5.36 17.92 -22.61
CA LEU A 111 -6.33 16.89 -22.19
C LEU A 111 -7.13 17.27 -20.94
N ALA A 112 -6.76 18.32 -20.21
CA ALA A 112 -7.47 18.74 -18.99
C ALA A 112 -8.90 19.23 -19.26
N LYS A 113 -9.19 19.64 -20.50
CA LYS A 113 -10.51 20.09 -20.94
C LYS A 113 -11.56 18.96 -21.09
N HIS A 114 -11.13 17.70 -21.10
CA HIS A 114 -12.02 16.55 -21.21
C HIS A 114 -12.39 16.06 -19.81
N ASP A 115 -13.65 15.76 -19.58
CA ASP A 115 -14.12 15.24 -18.29
C ASP A 115 -13.74 13.78 -18.08
N VAL A 116 -13.60 13.02 -19.17
CA VAL A 116 -13.23 11.60 -19.19
C VAL A 116 -12.21 11.39 -20.29
N LEU A 117 -11.18 10.58 -20.03
CA LEU A 117 -10.15 10.24 -21.01
C LEU A 117 -10.25 8.76 -21.41
N GLN A 118 -9.79 8.47 -22.62
CA GLN A 118 -9.59 7.09 -23.09
C GLN A 118 -8.10 6.83 -23.24
N LEU A 119 -7.69 5.55 -23.14
CA LEU A 119 -6.28 5.19 -23.34
C LEU A 119 -5.72 5.66 -24.68
N ARG A 120 -6.54 5.72 -25.73
CA ARG A 120 -6.13 6.23 -27.05
C ARG A 120 -5.78 7.73 -27.06
N ASP A 121 -6.37 8.50 -26.15
CA ASP A 121 -6.09 9.93 -26.02
C ASP A 121 -4.66 10.18 -25.49
N LEU A 122 -4.04 9.13 -24.90
CA LEU A 122 -2.73 9.19 -24.28
C LEU A 122 -1.59 8.72 -25.21
N ILE A 123 -1.88 8.27 -26.44
CA ILE A 123 -0.89 7.62 -27.33
C ILE A 123 0.35 8.47 -27.56
N ASN A 124 0.17 9.78 -27.80
CA ASN A 124 1.26 10.70 -28.10
C ASN A 124 1.63 11.60 -26.90
N THR A 125 1.14 11.26 -25.71
CA THR A 125 1.41 12.03 -24.51
C THR A 125 2.52 11.37 -23.70
N PRO A 126 3.59 12.11 -23.31
CA PRO A 126 4.65 11.58 -22.48
C PRO A 126 4.12 11.15 -21.11
N LEU A 127 4.29 9.87 -20.76
CA LEU A 127 3.89 9.37 -19.45
C LEU A 127 5.08 9.40 -18.47
N ILE A 128 4.81 9.86 -17.28
CA ILE A 128 5.65 9.67 -16.09
C ILE A 128 5.15 8.42 -15.40
N SER A 129 5.99 7.44 -15.18
CA SER A 129 5.59 6.10 -14.74
C SER A 129 6.43 5.58 -13.60
N MET A 130 5.88 4.57 -12.93
CA MET A 130 6.65 3.72 -12.03
C MET A 130 7.49 2.72 -12.83
N PRO A 131 8.55 2.12 -12.23
CA PRO A 131 9.32 1.04 -12.83
C PRO A 131 8.44 -0.17 -13.17
N VAL A 132 8.88 -0.97 -14.13
CA VAL A 132 8.15 -2.19 -14.55
C VAL A 132 7.98 -3.17 -13.39
N GLU A 133 8.95 -3.22 -12.49
CA GLU A 133 8.95 -4.06 -11.30
C GLU A 133 7.85 -3.70 -10.31
N SER A 134 7.34 -2.47 -10.35
CA SER A 134 6.31 -1.98 -9.42
C SER A 134 4.97 -2.72 -9.52
N GLY A 135 4.75 -3.49 -10.60
CA GLY A 135 3.45 -4.10 -10.88
C GLY A 135 2.42 -3.10 -11.41
N LEU A 136 2.42 -1.87 -10.91
CA LEU A 136 1.56 -0.78 -11.38
C LEU A 136 1.73 -0.53 -12.89
N ARG A 137 2.97 -0.37 -13.31
CA ARG A 137 3.34 -0.20 -14.71
C ARG A 137 2.84 -1.34 -15.57
N ARG A 138 3.08 -2.60 -15.16
CA ARG A 138 2.61 -3.78 -15.90
C ARG A 138 1.10 -3.83 -16.02
N PHE A 139 0.37 -3.39 -14.99
CA PHE A 139 -1.08 -3.32 -14.98
C PHE A 139 -1.60 -2.38 -16.07
N ILE A 140 -1.02 -1.17 -16.13
CA ILE A 140 -1.36 -0.14 -17.11
C ILE A 140 -0.99 -0.58 -18.53
N ASP A 141 0.24 -1.09 -18.72
CA ASP A 141 0.72 -1.54 -20.02
C ASP A 141 -0.10 -2.74 -20.55
N SER A 142 -0.54 -3.65 -19.65
CA SER A 142 -1.43 -4.75 -20.02
C SER A 142 -2.80 -4.26 -20.47
N ALA A 143 -3.37 -3.27 -19.77
CA ALA A 143 -4.65 -2.68 -20.16
C ALA A 143 -4.54 -1.97 -21.53
N ALA A 144 -3.46 -1.23 -21.76
CA ALA A 144 -3.18 -0.58 -23.04
C ALA A 144 -2.99 -1.61 -24.17
N ALA A 145 -2.22 -2.68 -23.94
CA ALA A 145 -2.00 -3.74 -24.91
C ALA A 145 -3.30 -4.45 -25.29
N LYS A 146 -4.20 -4.72 -24.34
CA LYS A 146 -5.53 -5.30 -24.63
C LYS A 146 -6.39 -4.37 -25.51
N ALA A 147 -6.18 -3.06 -25.43
CA ALA A 147 -6.83 -2.07 -26.28
C ALA A 147 -6.08 -1.86 -27.60
N GLY A 148 -4.99 -2.57 -27.89
CA GLY A 148 -4.16 -2.38 -29.08
C GLY A 148 -3.32 -1.10 -29.06
N ILE A 149 -3.06 -0.53 -27.87
CA ILE A 149 -2.39 0.75 -27.68
C ILE A 149 -1.02 0.54 -27.07
N LYS A 150 -0.02 1.28 -27.56
CA LYS A 150 1.31 1.37 -26.98
C LYS A 150 1.47 2.76 -26.34
N LEU A 151 1.70 2.80 -25.05
CA LEU A 151 1.95 4.02 -24.31
C LEU A 151 3.44 4.41 -24.38
N THR A 152 3.73 5.70 -24.40
CA THR A 152 5.08 6.25 -24.43
C THR A 152 5.48 6.72 -23.04
N HIS A 153 6.47 6.06 -22.42
CA HIS A 153 6.98 6.42 -21.11
C HIS A 153 8.24 7.28 -21.28
N SER A 154 8.20 8.51 -20.78
CA SER A 154 9.29 9.48 -20.92
C SER A 154 10.15 9.61 -19.67
N VAL A 155 9.54 9.46 -18.50
CA VAL A 155 10.22 9.52 -17.21
C VAL A 155 9.80 8.32 -16.37
N VAL A 156 10.77 7.71 -15.68
CA VAL A 156 10.53 6.60 -14.76
C VAL A 156 11.05 6.98 -13.38
N THR A 157 10.20 6.89 -12.37
CA THR A 157 10.53 7.14 -10.96
C THR A 157 9.86 6.11 -10.06
N ASN A 158 10.46 5.81 -8.92
CA ASN A 158 9.94 4.87 -7.95
C ASN A 158 9.25 5.53 -6.75
N GLN A 159 9.10 6.86 -6.76
CA GLN A 159 8.48 7.63 -5.68
C GLN A 159 7.31 8.46 -6.20
N TYR A 160 6.17 8.42 -5.51
CA TYR A 160 5.00 9.21 -5.85
C TYR A 160 5.25 10.72 -5.71
N SER A 161 6.02 11.15 -4.70
CA SER A 161 6.41 12.55 -4.52
C SER A 161 7.13 13.11 -5.73
N SER A 162 8.12 12.39 -6.26
CA SER A 162 8.84 12.77 -7.48
C SER A 162 7.91 12.75 -8.70
N LEU A 163 7.05 11.72 -8.81
CA LEU A 163 6.09 11.59 -9.91
C LEU A 163 5.18 12.83 -9.98
N PHE A 164 4.58 13.22 -8.86
CA PHE A 164 3.70 14.40 -8.81
C PHE A 164 4.46 15.70 -9.03
N SER A 165 5.69 15.83 -8.51
CA SER A 165 6.54 16.98 -8.79
C SER A 165 6.83 17.14 -10.28
N PHE A 166 7.10 16.05 -10.99
CA PHE A 166 7.34 16.07 -12.43
C PHE A 166 6.07 16.46 -13.22
N ILE A 167 4.89 15.95 -12.81
CA ILE A 167 3.61 16.37 -13.42
C ILE A 167 3.38 17.86 -13.19
N ALA A 168 3.55 18.37 -11.97
CA ALA A 168 3.38 19.78 -11.64
C ALA A 168 4.26 20.71 -12.48
N ASN A 169 5.46 20.25 -12.85
CA ASN A 169 6.38 20.98 -13.72
C ASN A 169 6.15 20.74 -15.23
N GLY A 170 5.06 20.10 -15.62
CA GLY A 170 4.66 19.94 -17.01
C GLY A 170 5.47 18.91 -17.82
N LEU A 171 6.23 18.01 -17.16
CA LEU A 171 7.06 17.01 -17.84
C LEU A 171 6.25 15.87 -18.47
N GLY A 172 4.97 15.77 -18.16
CA GLY A 172 4.07 14.75 -18.68
C GLY A 172 2.87 14.53 -17.78
N ILE A 173 2.20 13.42 -18.00
CA ILE A 173 1.03 12.98 -17.23
C ILE A 173 1.30 11.61 -16.61
N SER A 174 0.47 11.15 -15.67
CA SER A 174 0.58 9.80 -15.10
C SER A 174 -0.78 9.13 -14.93
N ILE A 175 -0.78 7.81 -14.97
CA ILE A 175 -1.92 6.97 -14.58
C ILE A 175 -1.60 6.39 -13.21
N VAL A 176 -2.43 6.72 -12.22
CA VAL A 176 -2.21 6.35 -10.81
C VAL A 176 -3.47 5.75 -10.19
N PRO A 177 -3.34 4.88 -9.18
CA PRO A 177 -4.50 4.38 -8.45
C PRO A 177 -5.15 5.48 -7.61
N SER A 178 -6.45 5.35 -7.34
CA SER A 178 -7.24 6.32 -6.60
C SER A 178 -6.67 6.68 -5.24
N SER A 179 -6.03 5.72 -4.58
CA SER A 179 -5.44 5.91 -3.24
C SER A 179 -4.26 6.89 -3.16
N VAL A 180 -3.62 7.19 -4.30
CA VAL A 180 -2.49 8.14 -4.33
C VAL A 180 -2.79 9.40 -5.12
N VAL A 181 -4.02 9.54 -5.61
CA VAL A 181 -4.44 10.80 -6.25
C VAL A 181 -4.22 11.94 -5.25
N PRO A 182 -3.43 12.98 -5.63
CA PRO A 182 -3.18 14.08 -4.71
C PRO A 182 -4.49 14.80 -4.38
N PRO A 183 -4.59 15.42 -3.19
CA PRO A 183 -5.69 16.35 -2.92
C PRO A 183 -5.76 17.34 -4.08
N THR A 184 -6.95 17.54 -4.61
CA THR A 184 -7.15 18.43 -5.75
C THR A 184 -6.84 19.87 -5.35
N ASP A 185 -5.59 20.28 -5.52
CA ASP A 185 -5.29 21.68 -5.76
C ASP A 185 -5.53 21.90 -7.25
N GLU A 186 -6.73 22.36 -7.59
CA GLU A 186 -7.16 22.59 -8.97
C GLU A 186 -6.21 23.55 -9.72
N ASN A 187 -5.37 24.28 -8.99
CA ASN A 187 -4.34 25.15 -9.57
C ASN A 187 -3.10 24.40 -10.05
N VAL A 188 -2.90 23.16 -9.63
CA VAL A 188 -1.69 22.38 -9.96
C VAL A 188 -2.03 21.14 -10.78
N PHE A 189 -3.03 20.36 -10.35
CA PHE A 189 -3.38 19.09 -10.96
C PHE A 189 -4.84 19.02 -11.37
N VAL A 190 -5.06 18.39 -12.49
CA VAL A 190 -6.38 17.93 -12.93
C VAL A 190 -6.36 16.41 -12.92
N VAL A 191 -7.42 15.81 -12.40
CA VAL A 191 -7.60 14.36 -12.35
C VAL A 191 -8.77 13.97 -13.23
N ARG A 192 -8.57 12.95 -14.08
CA ARG A 192 -9.60 12.48 -15.01
C ARG A 192 -9.77 10.97 -14.93
N PRO A 193 -11.01 10.47 -14.91
CA PRO A 193 -11.27 9.06 -15.02
C PRO A 193 -10.92 8.55 -16.41
N LEU A 194 -10.60 7.25 -16.48
CA LEU A 194 -10.40 6.52 -17.73
C LEU A 194 -11.63 5.70 -18.11
N THR A 195 -11.90 5.65 -19.40
CA THR A 195 -12.93 4.75 -19.96
C THR A 195 -12.35 3.92 -21.12
N PRO A 196 -12.47 2.58 -21.11
CA PRO A 196 -12.93 1.79 -19.96
C PRO A 196 -12.02 1.96 -18.74
N SER A 197 -12.59 1.80 -17.55
CA SER A 197 -11.84 1.89 -16.29
C SER A 197 -10.78 0.81 -16.18
N ILE A 198 -9.63 1.16 -15.61
CA ILE A 198 -8.61 0.20 -15.20
C ILE A 198 -8.77 0.00 -13.70
N ASN A 199 -8.89 -1.24 -13.27
CA ASN A 199 -9.10 -1.58 -11.87
C ASN A 199 -8.07 -2.61 -11.41
N ARG A 200 -7.70 -2.57 -10.13
CA ARG A 200 -6.92 -3.62 -9.47
C ARG A 200 -7.60 -4.05 -8.17
N ARG A 201 -7.35 -5.28 -7.75
CA ARG A 201 -7.86 -5.81 -6.49
C ARG A 201 -6.81 -5.67 -5.41
N ILE A 202 -7.18 -5.06 -4.29
CA ILE A 202 -6.37 -5.00 -3.07
C ILE A 202 -6.80 -6.12 -2.14
N CYS A 203 -5.82 -6.89 -1.68
CA CYS A 203 -6.00 -8.07 -0.85
C CYS A 203 -5.14 -8.01 0.40
N VAL A 204 -5.57 -8.66 1.47
CA VAL A 204 -4.70 -9.09 2.58
C VAL A 204 -4.25 -10.52 2.30
N MET A 205 -2.99 -10.80 2.61
CA MET A 205 -2.33 -12.09 2.39
C MET A 205 -1.61 -12.50 3.66
N TYR A 206 -1.77 -13.76 4.08
CA TYR A 206 -1.07 -14.33 5.24
C TYR A 206 -0.88 -15.84 5.06
N LEU A 207 -0.02 -16.46 5.87
CA LEU A 207 0.21 -17.90 5.81
C LEU A 207 -1.04 -18.68 6.24
N SER A 208 -1.41 -19.68 5.44
CA SER A 208 -2.63 -20.48 5.71
C SER A 208 -2.52 -21.35 6.94
N ASP A 209 -1.31 -21.78 7.27
CA ASP A 209 -0.99 -22.61 8.45
C ASP A 209 -0.67 -21.79 9.71
N ARG A 210 -0.57 -20.47 9.58
CA ARG A 210 -0.30 -19.54 10.67
C ARG A 210 -1.36 -18.44 10.70
N PRO A 211 -2.47 -18.65 11.41
CA PRO A 211 -3.53 -17.66 11.51
C PRO A 211 -3.00 -16.38 12.16
N LEU A 212 -3.61 -15.27 11.78
CA LEU A 212 -3.26 -13.94 12.31
C LEU A 212 -3.50 -13.91 13.82
N ASN A 213 -2.56 -13.33 14.56
CA ASN A 213 -2.74 -13.09 15.97
C ASN A 213 -3.78 -11.99 16.23
N VAL A 214 -4.27 -11.91 17.47
CA VAL A 214 -5.33 -10.98 17.88
C VAL A 214 -4.96 -9.52 17.58
N VAL A 215 -3.69 -9.16 17.68
CA VAL A 215 -3.20 -7.79 17.43
C VAL A 215 -3.21 -7.46 15.95
N CYS A 216 -2.79 -8.40 15.09
CA CYS A 216 -2.87 -8.26 13.63
C CYS A 216 -4.32 -8.15 13.16
N GLU A 217 -5.23 -8.97 13.71
CA GLU A 217 -6.65 -8.88 13.40
C GLU A 217 -7.27 -7.55 13.86
N ALA A 218 -6.87 -7.05 15.03
CA ALA A 218 -7.31 -5.74 15.51
C ALA A 218 -6.87 -4.63 14.57
N PHE A 219 -5.60 -4.67 14.11
CA PHE A 219 -5.10 -3.72 13.14
C PHE A 219 -5.87 -3.78 11.80
N LEU A 220 -6.12 -4.98 11.28
CA LEU A 220 -6.88 -5.16 10.05
C LEU A 220 -8.34 -4.69 10.17
N ARG A 221 -8.98 -4.84 11.35
CA ARG A 221 -10.32 -4.28 11.59
C ARG A 221 -10.35 -2.76 11.46
N THR A 222 -9.30 -2.08 11.92
CA THR A 222 -9.15 -0.63 11.77
C THR A 222 -8.85 -0.25 10.31
N LEU A 223 -7.99 -1.01 9.64
CA LEU A 223 -7.52 -0.68 8.29
C LEU A 223 -8.56 -0.92 7.19
N ARG A 224 -9.34 -2.02 7.26
CA ARG A 224 -10.29 -2.41 6.19
C ARG A 224 -11.30 -1.29 5.84
N PRO A 225 -11.98 -0.64 6.78
CA PRO A 225 -12.90 0.46 6.47
C PRO A 225 -12.21 1.63 5.79
N LEU A 226 -10.98 1.95 6.22
CA LEU A 226 -10.20 3.04 5.64
C LEU A 226 -9.79 2.75 4.20
N LEU A 227 -9.44 1.51 3.87
CA LEU A 227 -9.18 1.09 2.50
C LEU A 227 -10.44 1.20 1.63
N ILE A 228 -11.57 0.68 2.09
CA ILE A 228 -12.84 0.68 1.34
C ILE A 228 -13.32 2.12 1.08
N ASN A 229 -13.22 2.99 2.07
CA ASN A 229 -13.64 4.39 1.96
C ASN A 229 -12.70 5.23 1.10
N ALA A 230 -11.48 4.75 0.86
CA ALA A 230 -10.48 5.38 0.02
C ALA A 230 -10.80 5.40 -1.47
N THR A 231 -11.81 4.67 -1.92
CA THR A 231 -12.14 4.50 -3.34
C THR A 231 -12.85 5.67 -3.99
N GLY A 232 -13.14 6.74 -3.24
CA GLY A 232 -13.86 7.90 -3.76
C GLY A 232 -12.92 9.06 -4.12
N TYR A 233 -12.88 9.44 -5.39
CA TYR A 233 -12.37 10.72 -5.91
C TYR A 233 -12.95 11.96 -5.18
N ASN A 234 -13.94 11.76 -4.31
CA ASN A 234 -14.67 12.77 -3.54
C ASN A 234 -14.26 12.88 -2.07
N GLN A 235 -13.15 12.33 -1.64
CA GLN A 235 -12.72 12.50 -0.24
C GLN A 235 -12.12 13.88 -0.01
N LYS A 236 -12.75 14.62 0.91
CA LYS A 236 -12.19 15.84 1.49
C LYS A 236 -10.75 15.60 1.94
N PRO A 237 -9.83 16.56 1.71
CA PRO A 237 -8.45 16.41 2.15
C PRO A 237 -8.40 16.08 3.65
N PHE A 238 -7.52 15.14 4.03
CA PHE A 238 -7.19 14.92 5.43
C PHE A 238 -6.87 16.27 6.07
N PRO A 239 -7.42 16.58 7.25
CA PRO A 239 -6.97 17.74 7.98
C PRO A 239 -5.48 17.52 8.31
N HIS A 240 -4.61 18.26 7.62
CA HIS A 240 -3.23 18.36 8.06
C HIS A 240 -3.26 18.93 9.48
N PRO A 241 -2.72 18.26 10.51
CA PRO A 241 -2.44 18.94 11.76
C PRO A 241 -1.46 20.05 11.40
N ASN A 242 -1.81 21.28 11.74
CA ASN A 242 -0.95 22.44 11.59
C ASN A 242 0.45 22.09 12.11
N LEU A 243 1.45 22.13 11.21
CA LEU A 243 2.85 22.21 11.59
C LEU A 243 3.14 23.57 12.23
#